data_2c6842d811387ad145dcfaf915640be9
#
_entry.id   2c6842d811387ad145dcfaf915640be9
#
_cell.length_a   1.000
_cell.length_b   1.000
_cell.length_c   1.000
_cell.angle_alpha   90.00
_cell.angle_beta   90.00
_cell.angle_gamma   90.00
#
_symmetry.space_group_name_H-M   'P 1'
#
loop_
_entity.id
_entity.type
_entity.pdbx_description
1 polymer ?
#
loop_
_entity_poly.entity_id
_entity_poly.type
_entity_poly.pdbx_seq_one_letter_code
_entity_poly.pdbx_strand_id
1 'polypeptide(L)'
;EYNKDTGCLFASSHTFEHLEDPVTVLKLIAQNMTDKDSLFLQFPAIEKLVEFSRYDQICHQHINLFSVNSVTKVLENLGLNLNAYEYDTFHFGTIRLMFSKGKTKIKLNQTITVGDILSSYNDYKSYYGSLNNLIESKFINGQGFGAGLMVPTLNYHLPVIEKLDRIIDENPSRIGKKFINLSPPICDTDQFDMDEPILITSISTKAAARVIFNKLSDLGFKDIFLPTIGS
;
A
#
# COMPACT_ATOMS: atom_id res chain seq x y z
N GLU A 1 -34.01 -7.33 1.23
CA GLU A 1 -34.25 -8.20 2.41
C GLU A 1 -33.29 -9.40 2.36
N TYR A 2 -32.67 -9.72 3.50
CA TYR A 2 -31.78 -10.88 3.64
C TYR A 2 -32.59 -12.17 3.62
N ASN A 3 -32.42 -12.96 2.56
CA ASN A 3 -33.15 -14.25 2.45
C ASN A 3 -32.23 -15.39 2.96
N LYS A 4 -32.58 -15.92 4.14
CA LYS A 4 -31.85 -17.03 4.78
C LYS A 4 -31.98 -18.37 4.03
N ASP A 5 -32.90 -18.50 3.12
CA ASP A 5 -33.15 -19.77 2.41
C ASP A 5 -32.26 -19.98 1.19
N THR A 6 -31.75 -18.90 0.58
CA THR A 6 -30.91 -18.95 -0.64
C THR A 6 -29.42 -18.85 -0.39
N GLY A 7 -29.01 -18.46 0.81
CA GLY A 7 -27.63 -18.13 1.15
C GLY A 7 -27.19 -16.78 0.58
N CYS A 8 -26.29 -16.11 1.27
CA CYS A 8 -25.77 -14.81 0.91
C CYS A 8 -24.25 -14.81 0.88
N LEU A 9 -23.67 -13.91 0.08
CA LEU A 9 -22.26 -13.56 0.13
C LEU A 9 -22.12 -12.22 0.86
N PHE A 10 -21.50 -12.26 2.03
CA PHE A 10 -20.98 -11.08 2.70
C PHE A 10 -19.64 -10.76 2.06
N ALA A 11 -19.49 -9.59 1.47
CA ALA A 11 -18.25 -9.22 0.78
C ALA A 11 -17.71 -7.89 1.29
N SER A 12 -16.42 -7.85 1.51
CA SER A 12 -15.69 -6.63 1.85
C SER A 12 -14.36 -6.59 1.11
N SER A 13 -14.05 -5.44 0.52
CA SER A 13 -12.81 -5.19 -0.20
C SER A 13 -12.25 -3.85 0.23
N HIS A 14 -10.98 -3.84 0.65
CA HIS A 14 -10.25 -2.64 1.05
C HIS A 14 -11.03 -1.77 2.05
N THR A 15 -11.50 -2.37 3.13
CA THR A 15 -12.29 -1.71 4.18
C THR A 15 -11.77 -2.04 5.59
N PHE A 16 -11.45 -3.31 5.84
CA PHE A 16 -11.09 -3.76 7.18
C PHE A 16 -9.80 -3.15 7.71
N GLU A 17 -8.86 -2.83 6.83
CA GLU A 17 -7.61 -2.15 7.17
C GLU A 17 -7.83 -0.74 7.74
N HIS A 18 -8.99 -0.14 7.49
CA HIS A 18 -9.37 1.22 7.93
C HIS A 18 -10.27 1.23 9.18
N LEU A 19 -10.77 0.09 9.64
CA LEU A 19 -11.70 0.02 10.77
C LEU A 19 -10.96 0.15 12.09
N GLU A 20 -11.51 0.92 13.03
CA GLU A 20 -10.98 1.01 14.40
C GLU A 20 -11.14 -0.32 15.15
N ASP A 21 -12.26 -1.02 14.96
CA ASP A 21 -12.54 -2.32 15.57
C ASP A 21 -13.05 -3.33 14.53
N PRO A 22 -12.15 -3.92 13.73
CA PRO A 22 -12.51 -4.93 12.73
C PRO A 22 -13.03 -6.23 13.36
N VAL A 23 -12.62 -6.55 14.59
CA VAL A 23 -13.02 -7.79 15.26
C VAL A 23 -14.50 -7.75 15.62
N THR A 24 -15.00 -6.64 16.13
CA THR A 24 -16.43 -6.47 16.42
C THR A 24 -17.27 -6.58 15.16
N VAL A 25 -16.82 -6.01 14.04
CA VAL A 25 -17.53 -6.12 12.75
C VAL A 25 -17.54 -7.58 12.27
N LEU A 26 -16.41 -8.29 12.32
CA LEU A 26 -16.34 -9.72 11.98
C LEU A 26 -17.26 -10.58 12.87
N LYS A 27 -17.35 -10.27 14.16
CA LYS A 27 -18.23 -10.95 15.11
C LYS A 27 -19.70 -10.75 14.73
N LEU A 28 -20.12 -9.53 14.40
CA LEU A 28 -21.47 -9.22 13.97
C LEU A 28 -21.82 -9.97 12.67
N ILE A 29 -20.92 -10.01 11.69
CA ILE A 29 -21.11 -10.76 10.45
C ILE A 29 -21.27 -12.26 10.78
N ALA A 30 -20.35 -12.86 11.53
CA ALA A 30 -20.37 -14.29 11.86
C ALA A 30 -21.63 -14.70 12.62
N GLN A 31 -22.14 -13.85 13.51
CA GLN A 31 -23.37 -14.10 14.25
C GLN A 31 -24.62 -14.13 13.35
N ASN A 32 -24.62 -13.35 12.29
CA ASN A 32 -25.76 -13.26 11.36
C ASN A 32 -25.67 -14.24 10.19
N MET A 33 -24.51 -14.87 9.94
CA MET A 33 -24.34 -15.89 8.90
C MET A 33 -25.03 -17.21 9.27
N THR A 34 -25.56 -17.89 8.25
CA THR A 34 -26.02 -19.28 8.29
C THR A 34 -25.01 -20.22 7.64
N ASP A 35 -25.26 -21.53 7.66
CA ASP A 35 -24.42 -22.53 6.99
C ASP A 35 -24.44 -22.43 5.45
N LYS A 36 -25.42 -21.71 4.89
CA LYS A 36 -25.54 -21.45 3.45
C LYS A 36 -24.73 -20.23 2.99
N ASP A 37 -24.31 -19.38 3.93
CA ASP A 37 -23.66 -18.11 3.63
C ASP A 37 -22.14 -18.27 3.48
N SER A 38 -21.55 -17.30 2.80
CA SER A 38 -20.11 -17.18 2.66
C SER A 38 -19.67 -15.75 2.98
N LEU A 39 -18.45 -15.61 3.51
CA LEU A 39 -17.78 -14.33 3.77
C LEU A 39 -16.57 -14.23 2.86
N PHE A 40 -16.53 -13.20 2.02
CA PHE A 40 -15.37 -12.82 1.22
C PHE A 40 -14.71 -11.58 1.80
N LEU A 41 -13.40 -11.66 2.03
CA LEU A 41 -12.58 -10.55 2.49
C LEU A 41 -11.41 -10.32 1.53
N GLN A 42 -11.14 -9.06 1.23
CA GLN A 42 -9.96 -8.64 0.45
C GLN A 42 -9.32 -7.42 1.12
N PHE A 43 -8.01 -7.48 1.38
CA PHE A 43 -7.23 -6.39 1.98
C PHE A 43 -5.73 -6.60 1.73
N PRO A 44 -4.86 -5.58 1.97
CA PRO A 44 -3.41 -5.73 1.89
C PRO A 44 -2.90 -6.79 2.87
N ALA A 45 -2.09 -7.72 2.37
CA ALA A 45 -1.54 -8.83 3.16
C ALA A 45 -0.14 -8.50 3.66
N ILE A 46 0.11 -8.66 4.97
CA ILE A 46 1.43 -8.39 5.54
C ILE A 46 2.50 -9.34 4.97
N GLU A 47 2.14 -10.55 4.57
CA GLU A 47 3.04 -11.50 3.90
C GLU A 47 3.60 -10.90 2.61
N LYS A 48 2.74 -10.24 1.83
CA LYS A 48 3.12 -9.61 0.56
C LYS A 48 3.80 -8.26 0.76
N LEU A 49 3.43 -7.54 1.82
CA LEU A 49 4.13 -6.34 2.24
C LEU A 49 5.60 -6.64 2.55
N VAL A 50 5.86 -7.72 3.28
CA VAL A 50 7.22 -8.18 3.60
C VAL A 50 7.94 -8.68 2.34
N GLU A 51 7.30 -9.54 1.55
CA GLU A 51 7.86 -10.12 0.33
C GLU A 51 8.28 -9.05 -0.70
N PHE A 52 7.46 -8.01 -0.85
CA PHE A 52 7.69 -6.93 -1.83
C PHE A 52 8.28 -5.66 -1.23
N SER A 53 8.66 -5.68 0.06
CA SER A 53 9.16 -4.51 0.78
C SER A 53 8.24 -3.28 0.66
N ARG A 54 6.92 -3.49 0.75
CA ARG A 54 5.89 -2.47 0.56
C ARG A 54 5.48 -1.79 1.86
N TYR A 55 6.46 -1.37 2.67
CA TYR A 55 6.23 -0.68 3.94
C TYR A 55 5.64 0.73 3.77
N ASP A 56 5.59 1.23 2.54
CA ASP A 56 4.77 2.38 2.15
C ASP A 56 3.26 2.16 2.40
N GLN A 57 2.79 0.92 2.48
CA GLN A 57 1.41 0.60 2.84
C GLN A 57 1.10 0.81 4.33
N ILE A 58 2.12 1.01 5.17
CA ILE A 58 1.95 1.43 6.56
C ILE A 58 1.75 2.95 6.59
N CYS A 59 0.52 3.39 6.50
CA CYS A 59 0.13 4.79 6.49
C CYS A 59 -1.00 5.04 7.49
N HIS A 60 -1.29 6.32 7.74
CA HIS A 60 -2.30 6.72 8.72
C HIS A 60 -3.73 6.19 8.44
N GLN A 61 -4.02 5.76 7.22
CA GLN A 61 -5.31 5.19 6.84
C GLN A 61 -5.37 3.67 7.07
N HIS A 62 -4.23 2.97 6.99
CA HIS A 62 -4.14 1.53 7.23
C HIS A 62 -3.78 1.28 8.70
N ILE A 63 -4.76 1.45 9.57
CA ILE A 63 -4.58 1.28 11.02
C ILE A 63 -4.49 -0.19 11.45
N ASN A 64 -4.88 -1.10 10.57
CA ASN A 64 -4.72 -2.54 10.75
C ASN A 64 -3.88 -3.15 9.63
N LEU A 65 -3.01 -4.06 10.00
CA LEU A 65 -2.26 -4.91 9.08
C LEU A 65 -2.62 -6.38 9.36
N PHE A 66 -3.11 -7.06 8.34
CA PHE A 66 -3.59 -8.42 8.46
C PHE A 66 -2.66 -9.43 7.80
N SER A 67 -2.46 -10.56 8.48
CA SER A 67 -1.94 -11.79 7.88
C SER A 67 -3.09 -12.76 7.63
N VAL A 68 -2.90 -13.68 6.69
CA VAL A 68 -3.84 -14.80 6.50
C VAL A 68 -4.10 -15.53 7.82
N ASN A 69 -3.05 -15.75 8.59
CA ASN A 69 -3.12 -16.47 9.86
C ASN A 69 -3.90 -15.70 10.95
N SER A 70 -3.66 -14.38 11.06
CA SER A 70 -4.34 -13.55 12.08
C SER A 70 -5.85 -13.51 11.87
N VAL A 71 -6.28 -13.28 10.62
CA VAL A 71 -7.71 -13.22 10.28
C VAL A 71 -8.37 -14.59 10.39
N THR A 72 -7.68 -15.63 9.90
CA THR A 72 -8.19 -17.01 10.03
C THR A 72 -8.43 -17.39 11.48
N LYS A 73 -7.47 -17.10 12.37
CA LYS A 73 -7.59 -17.40 13.80
C LYS A 73 -8.77 -16.66 14.45
N VAL A 74 -8.98 -15.40 14.11
CA VAL A 74 -10.13 -14.63 14.63
C VAL A 74 -11.44 -15.27 14.16
N LEU A 75 -11.57 -15.57 12.85
CA LEU A 75 -12.81 -16.11 12.31
C LEU A 75 -13.09 -17.56 12.71
N GLU A 76 -12.07 -18.37 12.92
CA GLU A 76 -12.22 -19.72 13.47
C GLU A 76 -12.78 -19.69 14.90
N ASN A 77 -12.34 -18.75 15.73
CA ASN A 77 -12.90 -18.54 17.06
C ASN A 77 -14.38 -18.10 17.02
N LEU A 78 -14.84 -17.60 15.89
CA LEU A 78 -16.23 -17.20 15.62
C LEU A 78 -17.03 -18.31 14.88
N GLY A 79 -16.45 -19.50 14.70
CA GLY A 79 -17.09 -20.66 14.06
C GLY A 79 -17.07 -20.65 12.54
N LEU A 80 -16.24 -19.82 11.91
CA LEU A 80 -16.05 -19.78 10.45
C LEU A 80 -14.75 -20.48 10.05
N ASN A 81 -14.80 -21.31 9.03
CA ASN A 81 -13.65 -22.01 8.47
C ASN A 81 -13.14 -21.31 7.22
N LEU A 82 -11.82 -21.19 7.07
CA LEU A 82 -11.19 -20.76 5.83
C LEU A 82 -11.37 -21.87 4.77
N ASN A 83 -12.00 -21.53 3.65
CA ASN A 83 -12.29 -22.46 2.56
C ASN A 83 -11.36 -22.27 1.36
N ALA A 84 -10.95 -21.03 1.08
CA ALA A 84 -10.01 -20.68 0.02
C ALA A 84 -9.27 -19.39 0.36
N TYR A 85 -8.05 -19.24 -0.15
CA TYR A 85 -7.36 -17.98 -0.18
C TYR A 85 -6.47 -17.89 -1.42
N GLU A 86 -6.25 -16.66 -1.86
CA GLU A 86 -5.40 -16.35 -3.01
C GLU A 86 -4.74 -14.98 -2.79
N TYR A 87 -3.46 -14.87 -3.17
CA TYR A 87 -2.77 -13.58 -3.21
C TYR A 87 -2.89 -12.96 -4.60
N ASP A 88 -3.27 -11.68 -4.62
CA ASP A 88 -3.31 -10.88 -5.84
C ASP A 88 -2.08 -9.98 -5.91
N THR A 89 -1.31 -10.13 -6.98
CA THR A 89 -0.11 -9.31 -7.21
C THR A 89 -0.42 -7.95 -7.85
N PHE A 90 -1.61 -7.76 -8.42
CA PHE A 90 -1.98 -6.51 -9.10
C PHE A 90 -2.20 -5.34 -8.14
N HIS A 91 -2.78 -5.58 -6.97
CA HIS A 91 -3.09 -4.56 -5.97
C HIS A 91 -2.06 -4.54 -4.83
N PHE A 92 -0.76 -4.42 -5.17
CA PHE A 92 0.32 -4.30 -4.19
C PHE A 92 0.44 -5.47 -3.21
N GLY A 93 -0.10 -6.65 -3.55
CA GLY A 93 -0.07 -7.81 -2.70
C GLY A 93 -1.24 -7.89 -1.74
N THR A 94 -2.45 -7.80 -2.24
CA THR A 94 -3.65 -8.09 -1.47
C THR A 94 -3.87 -9.59 -1.31
N ILE A 95 -4.62 -9.95 -0.29
CA ILE A 95 -5.13 -11.31 -0.12
C ILE A 95 -6.64 -11.32 -0.28
N ARG A 96 -7.14 -12.35 -0.92
CA ARG A 96 -8.55 -12.72 -1.00
C ARG A 96 -8.79 -13.95 -0.16
N LEU A 97 -9.78 -13.90 0.72
CA LEU A 97 -10.11 -14.96 1.65
C LEU A 97 -11.59 -15.31 1.54
N MET A 98 -11.91 -16.61 1.58
CA MET A 98 -13.29 -17.09 1.60
C MET A 98 -13.50 -17.93 2.86
N PHE A 99 -14.54 -17.58 3.63
CA PHE A 99 -14.93 -18.27 4.85
C PHE A 99 -16.39 -18.69 4.80
N SER A 100 -16.72 -19.78 5.53
CA SER A 100 -18.11 -20.20 5.78
C SER A 100 -18.22 -21.08 7.02
N LYS A 101 -19.42 -21.30 7.51
CA LYS A 101 -19.73 -22.30 8.51
C LYS A 101 -19.79 -23.69 7.86
N GLY A 102 -19.39 -24.73 8.59
CA GLY A 102 -19.64 -26.13 8.23
C GLY A 102 -18.91 -26.69 7.00
N LYS A 103 -18.18 -25.90 6.23
CA LYS A 103 -17.40 -26.36 5.07
C LYS A 103 -15.99 -26.82 5.48
N THR A 104 -15.34 -27.55 4.58
CA THR A 104 -13.99 -28.07 4.80
C THR A 104 -12.99 -26.93 5.06
N LYS A 105 -12.28 -27.03 6.17
CA LYS A 105 -11.21 -26.14 6.53
C LYS A 105 -9.94 -26.49 5.76
N ILE A 106 -9.28 -25.50 5.16
CA ILE A 106 -7.93 -25.66 4.60
C ILE A 106 -6.87 -25.31 5.65
N LYS A 107 -5.72 -25.99 5.55
CA LYS A 107 -4.55 -25.68 6.39
C LYS A 107 -3.71 -24.60 5.73
N LEU A 108 -3.21 -23.68 6.52
CA LEU A 108 -2.21 -22.70 6.08
C LEU A 108 -0.83 -23.36 6.07
N ASN A 109 -0.09 -23.21 4.98
CA ASN A 109 1.23 -23.81 4.82
C ASN A 109 2.37 -22.92 5.31
N GLN A 110 2.13 -21.63 5.43
CA GLN A 110 3.12 -20.63 5.87
C GLN A 110 2.47 -19.64 6.85
N THR A 111 3.25 -19.25 7.86
CA THR A 111 2.90 -18.18 8.78
C THR A 111 4.08 -17.23 8.84
N ILE A 112 3.80 -15.92 8.67
CA ILE A 112 4.81 -14.90 8.88
C ILE A 112 5.00 -14.68 10.39
N THR A 113 6.24 -14.53 10.82
CA THR A 113 6.57 -14.24 12.22
C THR A 113 6.85 -12.76 12.43
N VAL A 114 6.78 -12.29 13.67
CA VAL A 114 7.20 -10.93 14.03
C VAL A 114 8.67 -10.70 13.69
N GLY A 115 9.52 -11.74 13.84
CA GLY A 115 10.94 -11.67 13.45
C GLY A 115 11.14 -11.40 11.97
N ASP A 116 10.38 -12.08 11.11
CA ASP A 116 10.44 -11.86 9.65
C ASP A 116 10.05 -10.42 9.28
N ILE A 117 8.99 -9.90 9.91
CA ILE A 117 8.52 -8.52 9.68
C ILE A 117 9.58 -7.51 10.12
N LEU A 118 10.15 -7.66 11.32
CA LEU A 118 11.15 -6.74 11.85
C LEU A 118 12.45 -6.77 11.04
N SER A 119 12.91 -7.96 10.64
CA SER A 119 14.10 -8.09 9.80
C SER A 119 13.90 -7.38 8.47
N SER A 120 12.84 -7.69 7.76
CA SER A 120 12.51 -7.07 6.46
C SER A 120 12.33 -5.54 6.57
N TYR A 121 11.71 -5.05 7.65
CA TYR A 121 11.58 -3.61 7.88
C TYR A 121 12.92 -2.92 8.15
N ASN A 122 13.84 -3.57 8.85
CA ASN A 122 15.19 -3.03 9.06
C ASN A 122 15.97 -2.95 7.75
N ASP A 123 15.86 -3.96 6.89
CA ASP A 123 16.46 -3.95 5.55
C ASP A 123 15.90 -2.81 4.69
N TYR A 124 14.59 -2.62 4.72
CA TYR A 124 13.89 -1.53 4.06
C TYR A 124 14.41 -0.15 4.54
N LYS A 125 14.49 0.07 5.85
CA LYS A 125 15.03 1.33 6.41
C LYS A 125 16.48 1.56 6.00
N SER A 126 17.31 0.52 6.06
CA SER A 126 18.73 0.60 5.68
C SER A 126 18.89 0.96 4.21
N TYR A 127 18.06 0.38 3.33
CA TYR A 127 18.05 0.72 1.91
C TYR A 127 17.72 2.20 1.69
N TYR A 128 16.60 2.69 2.24
CA TYR A 128 16.20 4.08 2.05
C TYR A 128 17.18 5.07 2.70
N GLY A 129 17.77 4.73 3.84
CA GLY A 129 18.84 5.53 4.45
C GLY A 129 20.04 5.65 3.53
N SER A 130 20.49 4.55 2.95
CA SER A 130 21.61 4.54 1.99
C SER A 130 21.26 5.31 0.70
N LEU A 131 20.05 5.13 0.19
CA LEU A 131 19.54 5.83 -0.98
C LEU A 131 19.49 7.34 -0.73
N ASN A 132 18.94 7.77 0.41
CA ASN A 132 18.89 9.19 0.76
C ASN A 132 20.28 9.82 0.76
N ASN A 133 21.26 9.17 1.41
CA ASN A 133 22.65 9.66 1.44
C ASN A 133 23.26 9.76 0.05
N LEU A 134 22.93 8.82 -0.84
CA LEU A 134 23.44 8.80 -2.21
C LEU A 134 22.90 9.95 -3.06
N ILE A 135 21.62 10.30 -2.90
CA ILE A 135 20.96 11.25 -3.78
C ILE A 135 20.78 12.64 -3.20
N GLU A 136 20.99 12.80 -1.89
CA GLU A 136 20.68 14.06 -1.18
C GLU A 136 21.34 15.28 -1.83
N SER A 137 22.65 15.22 -2.09
CA SER A 137 23.38 16.33 -2.70
C SER A 137 22.88 16.70 -4.10
N LYS A 138 22.26 15.74 -4.80
CA LYS A 138 21.76 15.91 -6.17
C LYS A 138 20.37 16.58 -6.20
N PHE A 139 19.58 16.39 -5.14
CA PHE A 139 18.19 16.84 -5.09
C PHE A 139 17.94 17.98 -4.10
N ILE A 140 18.97 18.51 -3.43
CA ILE A 140 18.83 19.77 -2.68
C ILE A 140 18.48 20.89 -3.66
N ASN A 141 17.34 21.56 -3.43
CA ASN A 141 16.75 22.55 -4.32
C ASN A 141 16.36 22.01 -5.71
N GLY A 142 16.32 20.69 -5.88
CA GLY A 142 15.88 20.05 -7.12
C GLY A 142 14.35 19.93 -7.23
N GLN A 143 13.91 19.16 -8.21
CA GLN A 143 12.49 19.00 -8.48
C GLN A 143 12.00 17.55 -8.31
N GLY A 144 10.75 17.41 -7.88
CA GLY A 144 10.02 16.14 -7.82
C GLY A 144 8.91 16.07 -8.85
N PHE A 145 8.45 14.86 -9.18
CA PHE A 145 7.29 14.65 -10.01
C PHE A 145 6.27 13.70 -9.37
N GLY A 146 5.04 14.20 -9.23
CA GLY A 146 3.90 13.47 -8.70
C GLY A 146 3.59 13.80 -7.23
N ALA A 147 2.55 14.60 -7.00
CA ALA A 147 2.07 15.00 -5.67
C ALA A 147 0.93 14.09 -5.18
N GLY A 148 1.13 12.76 -5.24
CA GLY A 148 0.16 11.77 -4.75
C GLY A 148 0.05 11.78 -3.22
N LEU A 149 -1.01 11.15 -2.70
CA LEU A 149 -1.28 11.06 -1.25
C LEU A 149 -0.15 10.41 -0.44
N MET A 150 0.67 9.58 -1.10
CA MET A 150 1.75 8.84 -0.45
C MET A 150 3.08 9.60 -0.38
N VAL A 151 3.17 10.83 -0.89
CA VAL A 151 4.38 11.65 -0.81
C VAL A 151 4.87 11.86 0.64
N PRO A 152 4.00 12.18 1.62
CA PRO A 152 4.43 12.28 3.01
C PRO A 152 4.99 10.98 3.58
N THR A 153 4.43 9.83 3.19
CA THR A 153 4.96 8.50 3.59
C THR A 153 6.31 8.24 2.95
N LEU A 154 6.49 8.58 1.68
CA LEU A 154 7.79 8.45 1.02
C LEU A 154 8.82 9.39 1.67
N ASN A 155 8.43 10.63 2.00
CA ASN A 155 9.34 11.57 2.70
C ASN A 155 9.80 11.04 4.07
N TYR A 156 8.96 10.31 4.79
CA TYR A 156 9.37 9.68 6.05
C TYR A 156 10.56 8.72 5.86
N HIS A 157 10.60 8.02 4.74
CA HIS A 157 11.69 7.09 4.40
C HIS A 157 12.81 7.74 3.58
N LEU A 158 12.51 8.78 2.83
CA LEU A 158 13.41 9.48 1.92
C LEU A 158 13.37 11.01 2.17
N PRO A 159 13.99 11.48 3.27
CA PRO A 159 13.90 12.88 3.73
C PRO A 159 14.39 13.94 2.74
N VAL A 160 15.12 13.55 1.69
CA VAL A 160 15.54 14.49 0.63
C VAL A 160 14.33 15.17 -0.05
N ILE A 161 13.13 14.56 0.01
CA ILE A 161 11.90 15.17 -0.55
C ILE A 161 11.59 16.51 0.11
N GLU A 162 11.85 16.66 1.42
CA GLU A 162 11.70 17.93 2.14
C GLU A 162 12.62 19.04 1.63
N LYS A 163 13.72 18.66 0.97
CA LYS A 163 14.77 19.58 0.46
C LYS A 163 14.58 19.95 -1.01
N LEU A 164 13.57 19.41 -1.66
CA LEU A 164 13.20 19.80 -3.03
C LEU A 164 12.71 21.26 -3.04
N ASP A 165 12.97 21.96 -4.13
CA ASP A 165 12.43 23.31 -4.36
C ASP A 165 10.93 23.27 -4.70
N ARG A 166 10.54 22.24 -5.45
CA ARG A 166 9.15 22.05 -5.90
C ARG A 166 8.81 20.59 -6.20
N ILE A 167 7.51 20.28 -6.20
CA ILE A 167 6.96 19.00 -6.69
C ILE A 167 6.02 19.32 -7.85
N ILE A 168 6.33 18.84 -9.03
CA ILE A 168 5.49 19.03 -10.22
C ILE A 168 4.35 18.00 -10.24
N ASP A 169 3.14 18.45 -10.53
CA ASP A 169 1.98 17.56 -10.71
C ASP A 169 1.10 18.06 -11.83
N GLU A 170 0.43 17.16 -12.54
CA GLU A 170 -0.47 17.46 -13.66
C GLU A 170 -1.91 17.71 -13.22
N ASN A 171 -2.23 17.40 -11.97
CA ASN A 171 -3.58 17.57 -11.46
C ASN A 171 -3.83 19.02 -11.03
N PRO A 172 -4.65 19.79 -11.80
CA PRO A 172 -4.87 21.20 -11.52
C PRO A 172 -5.46 21.45 -10.12
N SER A 173 -6.13 20.45 -9.52
CA SER A 173 -6.66 20.57 -8.18
C SER A 173 -5.59 20.60 -7.09
N ARG A 174 -4.36 20.22 -7.39
CA ARG A 174 -3.22 20.18 -6.46
C ARG A 174 -2.30 21.39 -6.61
N ILE A 175 -2.23 21.96 -7.80
CA ILE A 175 -1.34 23.08 -8.14
C ILE A 175 -1.58 24.28 -7.19
N GLY A 176 -0.48 24.92 -6.77
CA GLY A 176 -0.49 26.04 -5.81
C GLY A 176 -0.71 25.63 -4.36
N LYS A 177 -0.86 24.33 -4.08
CA LYS A 177 -0.97 23.77 -2.73
C LYS A 177 0.37 23.22 -2.25
N LYS A 178 0.42 22.78 -1.01
CA LYS A 178 1.51 21.97 -0.44
C LYS A 178 0.95 20.98 0.57
N PHE A 179 1.70 19.95 0.85
CA PHE A 179 1.39 19.07 1.97
C PHE A 179 1.60 19.80 3.30
N ILE A 180 0.79 19.49 4.30
CA ILE A 180 0.82 20.20 5.61
C ILE A 180 2.21 20.13 6.25
N ASN A 181 2.91 19.00 6.10
CA ASN A 181 4.19 18.73 6.76
C ASN A 181 5.37 18.69 5.79
N LEU A 182 5.24 19.31 4.61
CA LEU A 182 6.33 19.38 3.62
C LEU A 182 6.48 20.80 3.10
N SER A 183 7.73 21.25 2.95
CA SER A 183 8.06 22.58 2.47
C SER A 183 7.82 22.78 0.97
N PRO A 184 8.12 21.81 0.08
CA PRO A 184 7.99 22.00 -1.36
C PRO A 184 6.55 22.31 -1.78
N PRO A 185 6.32 23.40 -2.56
CA PRO A 185 5.03 23.68 -3.18
C PRO A 185 4.76 22.70 -4.32
N ILE A 186 3.47 22.49 -4.63
CA ILE A 186 3.03 21.73 -5.80
C ILE A 186 2.85 22.70 -6.95
N CYS A 187 3.61 22.48 -8.03
CA CYS A 187 3.68 23.36 -9.19
C CYS A 187 3.16 22.68 -10.46
N ASP A 188 2.83 23.48 -11.47
CA ASP A 188 2.41 22.97 -12.78
C ASP A 188 3.61 22.52 -13.62
N THR A 189 3.34 21.79 -14.68
CA THR A 189 4.30 21.26 -15.65
C THR A 189 5.04 22.34 -16.44
N ASP A 190 4.52 23.56 -16.50
CA ASP A 190 5.21 24.71 -17.09
C ASP A 190 6.46 25.15 -16.28
N GLN A 191 6.58 24.66 -15.05
CA GLN A 191 7.71 24.91 -14.16
C GLN A 191 8.76 23.80 -14.16
N PHE A 192 8.71 22.87 -15.12
CA PHE A 192 9.80 21.92 -15.31
C PHE A 192 11.11 22.63 -15.67
N ASP A 193 12.17 22.24 -15.01
CA ASP A 193 13.54 22.54 -15.43
C ASP A 193 14.16 21.29 -16.04
N MET A 194 14.39 21.32 -17.35
CA MET A 194 14.88 20.16 -18.11
C MET A 194 16.38 19.89 -17.89
N ASP A 195 17.10 20.85 -17.33
CA ASP A 195 18.52 20.72 -17.03
C ASP A 195 18.76 20.18 -15.62
N GLU A 196 17.72 20.17 -14.77
CA GLU A 196 17.78 19.59 -13.42
C GLU A 196 17.35 18.11 -13.40
N PRO A 197 17.96 17.30 -12.49
CA PRO A 197 17.47 15.95 -12.26
C PRO A 197 16.05 15.95 -11.68
N ILE A 198 15.26 14.93 -12.02
CA ILE A 198 13.89 14.80 -11.52
C ILE A 198 13.72 13.55 -10.66
N LEU A 199 13.19 13.73 -9.45
CA LEU A 199 12.85 12.66 -8.53
C LEU A 199 11.38 12.29 -8.70
N ILE A 200 11.08 11.05 -9.04
CA ILE A 200 9.69 10.57 -9.01
C ILE A 200 9.26 10.43 -7.56
N THR A 201 8.32 11.28 -7.12
CA THR A 201 7.83 11.35 -5.74
C THR A 201 6.51 10.58 -5.54
N SER A 202 5.89 10.12 -6.60
CA SER A 202 4.70 9.27 -6.51
C SER A 202 5.10 7.81 -6.29
N ILE A 203 4.66 7.22 -5.17
CA ILE A 203 4.73 5.77 -4.98
C ILE A 203 3.65 5.14 -5.84
N SER A 204 4.04 4.21 -6.70
CA SER A 204 3.12 3.56 -7.62
C SER A 204 3.50 2.09 -7.85
N THR A 205 2.62 1.33 -8.49
CA THR A 205 2.97 0.00 -8.97
C THR A 205 4.12 0.06 -9.96
N LYS A 206 4.86 -1.04 -10.10
CA LYS A 206 5.94 -1.17 -11.08
C LYS A 206 5.50 -0.76 -12.50
N ALA A 207 4.28 -1.14 -12.88
CA ALA A 207 3.70 -0.76 -14.17
C ALA A 207 3.49 0.77 -14.29
N ALA A 208 2.90 1.40 -13.28
CA ALA A 208 2.68 2.84 -13.27
C ALA A 208 3.99 3.63 -13.15
N ALA A 209 4.95 3.14 -12.35
CA ALA A 209 6.28 3.73 -12.25
C ALA A 209 6.99 3.77 -13.61
N ARG A 210 6.88 2.68 -14.39
CA ARG A 210 7.43 2.61 -15.75
C ARG A 210 6.76 3.60 -16.70
N VAL A 211 5.44 3.75 -16.61
CA VAL A 211 4.71 4.73 -17.41
C VAL A 211 5.17 6.16 -17.12
N ILE A 212 5.32 6.50 -15.83
CA ILE A 212 5.81 7.82 -15.40
C ILE A 212 7.24 8.04 -15.90
N PHE A 213 8.12 7.04 -15.73
CA PHE A 213 9.51 7.11 -16.19
C PHE A 213 9.58 7.35 -17.71
N ASN A 214 8.85 6.57 -18.50
CA ASN A 214 8.83 6.73 -19.96
C ASN A 214 8.32 8.12 -20.36
N LYS A 215 7.25 8.60 -19.73
CA LYS A 215 6.71 9.93 -19.96
C LYS A 215 7.75 11.04 -19.73
N LEU A 216 8.46 10.99 -18.60
CA LEU A 216 9.51 11.98 -18.31
C LEU A 216 10.68 11.88 -19.31
N SER A 217 11.04 10.65 -19.70
CA SER A 217 12.06 10.42 -20.73
C SER A 217 11.63 10.98 -22.09
N ASP A 218 10.36 10.79 -22.49
CA ASP A 218 9.80 11.31 -23.76
C ASP A 218 9.73 12.85 -23.75
N LEU A 219 9.55 13.46 -22.59
CA LEU A 219 9.64 14.91 -22.42
C LEU A 219 11.09 15.44 -22.54
N GLY A 220 12.09 14.57 -22.49
CA GLY A 220 13.51 14.92 -22.66
C GLY A 220 14.35 14.97 -21.40
N PHE A 221 13.81 14.59 -20.23
CA PHE A 221 14.61 14.44 -19.02
C PHE A 221 15.67 13.36 -19.20
N LYS A 222 16.93 13.71 -18.89
CA LYS A 222 18.08 12.80 -19.01
C LYS A 222 18.38 12.10 -17.70
N ASP A 223 18.01 12.70 -16.59
CA ASP A 223 18.37 12.29 -15.25
C ASP A 223 17.11 12.09 -14.38
N ILE A 224 16.50 10.93 -14.53
CA ILE A 224 15.24 10.56 -13.87
C ILE A 224 15.55 9.58 -12.75
N PHE A 225 15.12 9.89 -11.53
CA PHE A 225 15.34 9.06 -10.36
C PHE A 225 14.02 8.44 -9.88
N LEU A 226 13.98 7.12 -9.83
CA LEU A 226 12.83 6.36 -9.33
C LEU A 226 13.21 5.64 -8.04
N PRO A 227 12.77 6.14 -6.86
CA PRO A 227 13.12 5.55 -5.58
C PRO A 227 12.20 4.37 -5.25
N THR A 228 12.24 3.30 -6.02
CA THR A 228 11.46 2.09 -5.72
C THR A 228 12.37 0.96 -5.28
N ILE A 229 11.97 0.27 -4.20
CA ILE A 229 12.40 -1.09 -3.95
C ILE A 229 11.44 -1.94 -4.74
N GLY A 230 11.92 -2.61 -5.75
CA GLY A 230 10.99 -3.47 -6.43
C GLY A 230 11.70 -4.49 -7.27
N SER A 231 11.48 -5.68 -6.89
CA SER A 231 11.65 -6.85 -7.73
C SER A 231 10.65 -6.89 -8.85
#